data_1358936e6a97971c66b3a934b699d92a
#
_entry.id   1358936e6a97971c66b3a934b699d92a
#
_cell.length_a   1.000
_cell.length_b   1.000
_cell.length_c   1.000
_cell.angle_alpha   90.00
_cell.angle_beta   90.00
_cell.angle_gamma   90.00
#
_symmetry.space_group_name_H-M   'P 1'
#
loop_
_entity.id
_entity.type
_entity.pdbx_description
1 polymer ?
#
loop_
_entity_poly.entity_id
_entity_poly.type
_entity_poly.pdbx_seq_one_letter_code
_entity_poly.pdbx_strand_id
1 'polypeptide(L)'
;MYKRKISLAFLCGLLALFFLQIWIEKKEDATVFANTIYKVTLQSLYVDGEMSEEVLFKEGLSVQKILREYKQWNLVLQTDKELVFQQQMNDISPLMKANGYFGISDDGTLSIFNGKPSDSDVIQSFFHIDVEMLEANKHSELVEGIRVKDKQHYEAVLEAFEPY
;
A
#
# COMPACT_ATOMS: atom_id res chain seq x y z
N MET A 1 -12.12 -30.24 -66.16
CA MET A 1 -11.94 -29.84 -64.75
C MET A 1 -10.51 -30.15 -64.31
N TYR A 2 -9.64 -29.16 -64.26
CA TYR A 2 -8.22 -29.32 -63.86
C TYR A 2 -8.10 -29.12 -62.35
N LYS A 3 -8.01 -30.18 -61.57
CA LYS A 3 -7.75 -30.13 -60.15
C LYS A 3 -6.28 -29.79 -59.99
N ARG A 4 -5.99 -28.53 -59.65
CA ARG A 4 -4.66 -28.06 -59.24
C ARG A 4 -4.26 -28.80 -57.96
N LYS A 5 -3.36 -29.79 -58.08
CA LYS A 5 -2.71 -30.40 -56.90
C LYS A 5 -1.74 -29.35 -56.31
N ILE A 6 -2.12 -28.71 -55.22
CA ILE A 6 -1.19 -27.88 -54.45
C ILE A 6 -0.10 -28.83 -53.96
N SER A 7 1.15 -28.57 -54.36
CA SER A 7 2.28 -29.41 -53.97
C SER A 7 2.46 -29.34 -52.46
N LEU A 8 2.62 -30.48 -51.83
CA LEU A 8 2.88 -30.62 -50.39
C LEU A 8 4.07 -29.72 -49.94
N ALA A 9 5.07 -29.55 -50.80
CA ALA A 9 6.21 -28.69 -50.60
C ALA A 9 5.83 -27.20 -50.47
N PHE A 10 4.82 -26.73 -51.21
CA PHE A 10 4.33 -25.36 -51.14
C PHE A 10 3.58 -25.09 -49.82
N LEU A 11 2.82 -26.08 -49.35
CA LEU A 11 2.13 -26.01 -48.06
C LEU A 11 3.11 -26.00 -46.87
N CYS A 12 4.17 -26.84 -46.94
CA CYS A 12 5.24 -26.85 -45.93
C CYS A 12 6.02 -25.53 -45.89
N GLY A 13 6.27 -24.91 -47.04
CA GLY A 13 6.93 -23.59 -47.13
C GLY A 13 6.11 -22.49 -46.48
N LEU A 14 4.79 -22.46 -46.69
CA LEU A 14 3.88 -21.50 -46.07
C LEU A 14 3.81 -21.67 -44.54
N LEU A 15 3.76 -22.92 -44.06
CA LEU A 15 3.79 -23.22 -42.63
C LEU A 15 5.11 -22.78 -41.98
N ALA A 16 6.25 -23.01 -42.61
CA ALA A 16 7.55 -22.59 -42.11
C ALA A 16 7.67 -21.07 -42.02
N LEU A 17 7.16 -20.34 -43.02
CA LEU A 17 7.12 -18.86 -42.97
C LEU A 17 6.20 -18.35 -41.88
N PHE A 18 5.06 -18.99 -41.65
CA PHE A 18 4.13 -18.63 -40.56
C PHE A 18 4.76 -18.86 -39.18
N PHE A 19 5.43 -19.99 -38.97
CA PHE A 19 6.16 -20.25 -37.72
C PHE A 19 7.34 -19.29 -37.52
N LEU A 20 8.03 -18.90 -38.60
CA LEU A 20 9.12 -17.96 -38.56
C LEU A 20 8.62 -16.55 -38.13
N GLN A 21 7.48 -16.09 -38.64
CA GLN A 21 6.86 -14.82 -38.25
C GLN A 21 6.47 -14.82 -36.78
N ILE A 22 5.82 -15.88 -36.27
CA ILE A 22 5.47 -16.03 -34.86
C ILE A 22 6.74 -16.02 -34.00
N TRP A 23 7.82 -16.62 -34.46
CA TRP A 23 9.08 -16.67 -33.70
C TRP A 23 9.77 -15.30 -33.64
N ILE A 24 9.73 -14.52 -34.72
CA ILE A 24 10.25 -13.14 -34.78
C ILE A 24 9.45 -12.21 -33.88
N GLU A 25 8.12 -12.21 -33.93
CA GLU A 25 7.23 -11.45 -33.08
C GLU A 25 7.51 -11.73 -31.57
N LYS A 26 7.62 -13.01 -31.22
CA LYS A 26 7.89 -13.43 -29.85
C LYS A 26 9.29 -13.00 -29.35
N LYS A 27 10.26 -12.82 -30.26
CA LYS A 27 11.60 -12.38 -29.95
C LYS A 27 11.68 -10.86 -29.81
N GLU A 28 10.92 -10.09 -30.60
CA GLU A 28 10.80 -8.63 -30.46
C GLU A 28 10.14 -8.25 -29.13
N ASP A 29 9.03 -8.90 -28.77
CA ASP A 29 8.37 -8.69 -27.50
C ASP A 29 9.33 -8.97 -26.32
N ALA A 30 10.10 -10.05 -26.38
CA ALA A 30 11.06 -10.41 -25.34
C ALA A 30 12.18 -9.36 -25.16
N THR A 31 12.62 -8.74 -26.25
CA THR A 31 13.69 -7.70 -26.19
C THR A 31 13.16 -6.35 -25.71
N VAL A 32 11.92 -6.00 -26.03
CA VAL A 32 11.26 -4.79 -25.53
C VAL A 32 11.08 -4.85 -24.00
N PHE A 33 10.66 -6.01 -23.47
CA PHE A 33 10.52 -6.18 -22.01
C PHE A 33 11.86 -6.20 -21.28
N ALA A 34 12.94 -6.69 -21.91
CA ALA A 34 14.26 -6.79 -21.27
C ALA A 34 14.86 -5.42 -20.84
N ASN A 35 14.47 -4.34 -21.52
CA ASN A 35 14.97 -2.99 -21.26
C ASN A 35 13.94 -2.06 -20.60
N THR A 36 12.76 -2.56 -20.24
CA THR A 36 11.72 -1.74 -19.62
C THR A 36 11.85 -1.80 -18.10
N ILE A 37 11.95 -0.63 -17.48
CA ILE A 37 11.94 -0.48 -16.02
C ILE A 37 10.60 0.14 -15.63
N TYR A 38 9.89 -0.52 -14.74
CA TYR A 38 8.66 0.01 -14.14
C TYR A 38 8.94 0.47 -12.71
N LYS A 39 8.49 1.67 -12.38
CA LYS A 39 8.39 2.13 -11.01
C LYS A 39 7.09 1.54 -10.42
N VAL A 40 7.20 0.77 -9.36
CA VAL A 40 6.07 0.20 -8.62
C VAL A 40 6.05 0.83 -7.24
N THR A 41 4.96 1.51 -6.92
CA THR A 41 4.74 2.09 -5.58
C THR A 41 3.67 1.27 -4.86
N LEU A 42 3.99 0.79 -3.67
CA LEU A 42 3.10 0.06 -2.78
C LEU A 42 2.67 0.97 -1.65
N GLN A 43 1.37 1.29 -1.56
CA GLN A 43 0.78 2.14 -0.54
C GLN A 43 0.02 1.29 0.48
N SER A 44 0.49 1.27 1.73
CA SER A 44 -0.21 0.64 2.84
C SER A 44 -0.97 1.69 3.64
N LEU A 45 -2.32 1.60 3.64
CA LEU A 45 -3.19 2.49 4.39
C LEU A 45 -3.60 1.82 5.71
N TYR A 46 -3.26 2.42 6.84
CA TYR A 46 -3.48 1.89 8.18
C TYR A 46 -4.80 2.39 8.80
N VAL A 47 -5.26 1.73 9.89
CA VAL A 47 -6.51 2.11 10.58
C VAL A 47 -6.44 3.47 11.27
N ASP A 48 -5.25 3.94 11.62
CA ASP A 48 -5.00 5.28 12.16
C ASP A 48 -4.99 6.38 11.07
N GLY A 49 -5.29 6.01 9.81
CA GLY A 49 -5.33 6.93 8.67
C GLY A 49 -3.97 7.25 8.05
N GLU A 50 -2.89 6.81 8.67
CA GLU A 50 -1.53 6.96 8.11
C GLU A 50 -1.32 6.06 6.90
N MET A 51 -0.46 6.51 5.98
CA MET A 51 -0.09 5.78 4.79
C MET A 51 1.42 5.66 4.69
N SER A 52 1.91 4.43 4.52
CA SER A 52 3.31 4.20 4.17
C SER A 52 3.46 3.83 2.69
N GLU A 53 4.57 4.25 2.10
CA GLU A 53 4.90 3.95 0.71
C GLU A 53 6.23 3.21 0.61
N GLU A 54 6.24 2.17 -0.22
CA GLU A 54 7.45 1.47 -0.65
C GLU A 54 7.60 1.61 -2.16
N VAL A 55 8.76 2.09 -2.63
CA VAL A 55 9.04 2.26 -4.06
C VAL A 55 10.02 1.19 -4.52
N LEU A 56 9.61 0.43 -5.53
CA LEU A 56 10.37 -0.65 -6.13
C LEU A 56 10.57 -0.39 -7.62
N PHE A 57 11.70 -0.84 -8.17
CA PHE A 57 11.95 -0.82 -9.62
C PHE A 57 11.98 -2.26 -10.14
N LYS A 58 11.11 -2.55 -11.11
CA LYS A 58 10.97 -3.86 -11.75
C LYS A 58 11.50 -3.81 -13.17
N GLU A 59 12.59 -4.53 -13.42
CA GLU A 59 13.26 -4.59 -14.73
C GLU A 59 12.89 -5.87 -15.48
N GLY A 60 12.76 -5.78 -16.81
CA GLY A 60 12.55 -6.94 -17.67
C GLY A 60 11.24 -7.70 -17.46
N LEU A 61 10.25 -7.09 -16.81
CA LEU A 61 8.94 -7.67 -16.57
C LEU A 61 7.87 -7.01 -17.44
N SER A 62 6.89 -7.80 -17.88
CA SER A 62 5.67 -7.25 -18.47
C SER A 62 4.73 -6.73 -17.37
N VAL A 63 3.89 -5.76 -17.72
CA VAL A 63 2.84 -5.23 -16.83
C VAL A 63 1.97 -6.36 -16.27
N GLN A 64 1.56 -7.33 -17.12
CA GLN A 64 0.74 -8.46 -16.70
C GLN A 64 1.43 -9.34 -15.64
N LYS A 65 2.77 -9.43 -15.66
CA LYS A 65 3.51 -10.19 -14.66
C LYS A 65 3.54 -9.44 -13.34
N ILE A 66 3.73 -8.11 -13.37
CA ILE A 66 3.66 -7.25 -12.18
C ILE A 66 2.25 -7.29 -11.58
N LEU A 67 1.19 -7.15 -12.38
CA LEU A 67 -0.20 -7.24 -11.91
C LEU A 67 -0.52 -8.59 -11.24
N ARG A 68 0.07 -9.69 -11.72
CA ARG A 68 -0.10 -11.01 -11.09
C ARG A 68 0.67 -11.12 -9.76
N GLU A 69 1.84 -10.50 -9.65
CA GLU A 69 2.65 -10.47 -8.42
C GLU A 69 1.87 -9.75 -7.31
N TYR A 70 1.23 -8.62 -7.63
CA TYR A 70 0.48 -7.80 -6.68
C TYR A 70 -1.05 -8.00 -6.74
N LYS A 71 -1.52 -9.20 -7.11
CA LYS A 71 -2.95 -9.51 -7.29
C LYS A 71 -3.84 -9.29 -6.06
N GLN A 72 -3.26 -9.22 -4.86
CA GLN A 72 -3.96 -8.96 -3.60
C GLN A 72 -4.04 -7.47 -3.25
N TRP A 73 -3.38 -6.63 -4.04
CA TRP A 73 -3.37 -5.18 -3.91
C TRP A 73 -4.34 -4.56 -4.92
N ASN A 74 -4.90 -3.42 -4.56
CA ASN A 74 -5.73 -2.63 -5.48
C ASN A 74 -4.83 -1.77 -6.36
N LEU A 75 -4.93 -1.92 -7.69
CA LEU A 75 -4.27 -1.02 -8.62
C LEU A 75 -5.00 0.32 -8.63
N VAL A 76 -4.33 1.41 -8.21
CA VAL A 76 -4.91 2.76 -8.14
C VAL A 76 -4.40 3.68 -9.25
N LEU A 77 -3.22 3.40 -9.81
CA LEU A 77 -2.67 4.13 -10.95
C LEU A 77 -1.86 3.19 -11.85
N GLN A 78 -2.05 3.33 -13.15
CA GLN A 78 -1.22 2.70 -14.17
C GLN A 78 -0.90 3.71 -15.26
N THR A 79 0.39 3.89 -15.53
CA THR A 79 0.93 4.64 -16.67
C THR A 79 1.86 3.73 -17.48
N ASP A 80 2.52 4.29 -18.50
CA ASP A 80 3.48 3.54 -19.33
C ASP A 80 4.68 3.00 -18.55
N LYS A 81 5.05 3.63 -17.43
CA LYS A 81 6.25 3.28 -16.65
C LYS A 81 6.02 3.24 -15.13
N GLU A 82 4.81 3.50 -14.65
CA GLU A 82 4.50 3.53 -13.24
C GLU A 82 3.22 2.78 -12.94
N LEU A 83 3.27 1.96 -11.89
CA LEU A 83 2.12 1.30 -11.29
C LEU A 83 2.08 1.64 -9.79
N VAL A 84 0.92 2.08 -9.31
CA VAL A 84 0.69 2.31 -7.88
C VAL A 84 -0.35 1.34 -7.40
N PHE A 85 0.00 0.58 -6.38
CA PHE A 85 -0.88 -0.38 -5.72
C PHE A 85 -1.17 0.08 -4.30
N GLN A 86 -2.40 -0.12 -3.84
CA GLN A 86 -2.82 0.24 -2.49
C GLN A 86 -3.45 -0.96 -1.79
N GLN A 87 -3.16 -1.11 -0.50
CA GLN A 87 -3.77 -2.13 0.36
C GLN A 87 -4.18 -1.52 1.69
N GLN A 88 -5.39 -1.87 2.16
CA GLN A 88 -5.85 -1.55 3.51
C GLN A 88 -5.19 -2.51 4.49
N MET A 89 -4.47 -1.96 5.46
CA MET A 89 -3.83 -2.70 6.54
C MET A 89 -4.77 -2.74 7.76
N ASN A 90 -5.07 -3.93 8.27
CA ASN A 90 -5.85 -4.08 9.49
C ASN A 90 -4.98 -3.93 10.74
N ASP A 91 -4.19 -2.85 10.80
CA ASP A 91 -3.23 -2.56 11.85
C ASP A 91 -2.98 -1.04 11.93
N ILE A 92 -2.36 -0.55 13.00
CA ILE A 92 -1.87 0.82 13.13
C ILE A 92 -0.49 0.97 12.48
N SER A 93 -0.16 2.21 12.11
CA SER A 93 1.10 2.50 11.41
C SER A 93 2.35 2.15 12.22
N PRO A 94 3.48 1.87 11.56
CA PRO A 94 4.76 1.66 12.23
C PRO A 94 5.20 2.88 13.07
N LEU A 95 4.92 4.09 12.59
CA LEU A 95 5.22 5.33 13.33
C LEU A 95 4.45 5.38 14.65
N MET A 96 3.14 5.08 14.59
CA MET A 96 2.27 5.03 15.76
C MET A 96 2.76 4.02 16.80
N LYS A 97 3.13 2.81 16.37
CA LYS A 97 3.69 1.77 17.25
C LYS A 97 5.02 2.18 17.88
N ALA A 98 5.86 2.85 17.11
CA ALA A 98 7.19 3.24 17.57
C ALA A 98 7.15 4.37 18.59
N ASN A 99 6.37 5.41 18.32
CA ASN A 99 6.45 6.69 19.02
C ASN A 99 5.13 7.20 19.61
N GLY A 100 3.97 6.60 19.27
CA GLY A 100 2.66 7.10 19.63
C GLY A 100 2.38 7.03 21.15
N TYR A 101 1.91 8.14 21.71
CA TYR A 101 1.37 8.22 23.07
C TYR A 101 0.05 9.00 23.04
N PHE A 102 -1.00 8.42 23.60
CA PHE A 102 -2.20 9.17 23.90
C PHE A 102 -1.95 10.16 25.02
N GLY A 103 -2.52 11.32 24.88
CA GLY A 103 -2.48 12.37 25.88
C GLY A 103 -3.60 13.38 25.68
N ILE A 104 -3.63 14.39 26.50
CA ILE A 104 -4.55 15.50 26.39
C ILE A 104 -3.77 16.75 25.97
N SER A 105 -4.24 17.45 24.95
CA SER A 105 -3.68 18.72 24.51
C SER A 105 -4.18 19.88 25.39
N ASP A 106 -3.53 21.04 25.30
CA ASP A 106 -3.85 22.22 26.12
C ASP A 106 -5.30 22.70 25.99
N ASP A 107 -5.94 22.39 24.86
CA ASP A 107 -7.34 22.71 24.59
C ASP A 107 -8.34 21.65 25.08
N GLY A 108 -7.86 20.59 25.77
CA GLY A 108 -8.69 19.50 26.26
C GLY A 108 -9.03 18.43 25.24
N THR A 109 -8.31 18.35 24.10
CA THR A 109 -8.57 17.35 23.07
C THR A 109 -7.74 16.09 23.30
N LEU A 110 -8.38 14.90 23.27
CA LEU A 110 -7.66 13.63 23.23
C LEU A 110 -6.84 13.58 21.94
N SER A 111 -5.55 13.42 22.09
CA SER A 111 -4.61 13.45 20.96
C SER A 111 -3.55 12.38 21.11
N ILE A 112 -2.89 12.03 20.00
CA ILE A 112 -1.68 11.22 19.99
C ILE A 112 -0.49 12.13 19.68
N PHE A 113 0.56 11.95 20.45
CA PHE A 113 1.82 12.69 20.38
C PHE A 113 2.94 11.78 19.83
N ASN A 114 3.91 12.40 19.17
CA ASN A 114 5.13 11.72 18.69
C ASN A 114 6.16 11.64 19.84
N GLY A 115 5.88 10.87 20.86
CA GLY A 115 6.59 10.82 22.12
C GLY A 115 5.68 11.18 23.29
N LYS A 116 6.25 11.47 24.46
CA LYS A 116 5.46 11.86 25.64
C LYS A 116 4.79 13.22 25.43
N PRO A 117 3.53 13.42 25.88
CA PRO A 117 2.77 14.64 25.64
C PRO A 117 3.47 15.94 26.10
N SER A 118 4.27 15.89 27.18
CA SER A 118 4.96 17.05 27.74
C SER A 118 5.97 17.72 26.81
N ASP A 119 6.54 16.98 25.85
CA ASP A 119 7.71 17.43 25.07
C ASP A 119 7.56 17.16 23.57
N SER A 120 6.35 16.84 23.11
CA SER A 120 6.18 16.28 21.75
C SER A 120 5.03 16.91 20.99
N ASP A 121 5.17 16.92 19.66
CA ASP A 121 4.15 17.41 18.74
C ASP A 121 2.98 16.42 18.62
N VAL A 122 1.78 16.96 18.41
CA VAL A 122 0.58 16.19 18.13
C VAL A 122 0.68 15.57 16.74
N ILE A 123 0.52 14.25 16.64
CA ILE A 123 0.41 13.52 15.38
C ILE A 123 -1.05 13.51 14.90
N GLN A 124 -1.99 13.22 15.82
CA GLN A 124 -3.40 13.05 15.52
C GLN A 124 -4.27 13.53 16.67
N SER A 125 -5.39 14.19 16.35
CA SER A 125 -6.39 14.64 17.33
C SER A 125 -7.72 13.93 17.08
N PHE A 126 -8.48 13.68 18.15
CA PHE A 126 -9.74 12.92 18.06
C PHE A 126 -10.94 13.79 18.50
N PHE A 127 -11.26 13.80 19.78
CA PHE A 127 -12.41 14.49 20.32
C PHE A 127 -12.04 15.25 21.61
N HIS A 128 -12.85 16.25 21.92
CA HIS A 128 -12.70 17.02 23.14
C HIS A 128 -13.19 16.21 24.35
N ILE A 129 -12.42 16.24 25.45
CA ILE A 129 -12.74 15.60 26.71
C ILE A 129 -13.17 16.67 27.71
N ASP A 130 -14.30 16.46 28.39
CA ASP A 130 -14.67 17.24 29.54
C ASP A 130 -13.80 16.82 30.75
N VAL A 131 -12.70 17.56 30.96
CA VAL A 131 -11.70 17.25 31.98
C VAL A 131 -12.29 17.26 33.40
N GLU A 132 -13.36 18.06 33.63
CA GLU A 132 -14.02 18.13 34.94
C GLU A 132 -14.79 16.86 35.28
N MET A 133 -15.23 16.11 34.23
CA MET A 133 -15.92 14.84 34.39
C MET A 133 -14.95 13.64 34.44
N LEU A 134 -13.67 13.87 34.12
CA LEU A 134 -12.69 12.80 34.07
C LEU A 134 -12.23 12.37 35.46
N GLU A 135 -12.19 11.06 35.71
CA GLU A 135 -11.63 10.54 36.96
C GLU A 135 -10.15 10.95 37.12
N ALA A 136 -9.72 11.30 38.31
CA ALA A 136 -8.39 11.85 38.58
C ALA A 136 -7.24 10.92 38.11
N ASN A 137 -7.42 9.61 38.21
CA ASN A 137 -6.46 8.61 37.71
C ASN A 137 -6.35 8.65 36.19
N LYS A 138 -7.48 8.71 35.47
CA LYS A 138 -7.52 8.79 33.99
C LYS A 138 -6.91 10.10 33.49
N HIS A 139 -7.17 11.20 34.18
CA HIS A 139 -6.52 12.47 33.87
C HIS A 139 -5.00 12.37 34.01
N SER A 140 -4.50 11.80 35.13
CA SER A 140 -3.06 11.61 35.34
C SER A 140 -2.43 10.72 34.26
N GLU A 141 -3.10 9.65 33.88
CA GLU A 141 -2.63 8.75 32.79
C GLU A 141 -2.47 9.49 31.46
N LEU A 142 -3.43 10.38 31.09
CA LEU A 142 -3.33 11.16 29.86
C LEU A 142 -2.23 12.24 29.93
N VAL A 143 -2.02 12.85 31.08
CA VAL A 143 -0.94 13.84 31.29
C VAL A 143 0.44 13.17 31.20
N GLU A 144 0.60 11.98 31.79
CA GLU A 144 1.83 11.19 31.71
C GLU A 144 2.05 10.57 30.32
N GLY A 145 0.98 10.36 29.57
CA GLY A 145 0.95 9.75 28.26
C GLY A 145 0.79 8.23 28.29
N ILE A 146 -0.26 7.73 27.63
CA ILE A 146 -0.55 6.30 27.50
C ILE A 146 0.11 5.81 26.20
N ARG A 147 1.15 4.99 26.31
CA ARG A 147 1.86 4.48 25.12
C ARG A 147 0.96 3.62 24.24
N VAL A 148 0.92 3.90 22.95
CA VAL A 148 0.27 3.06 21.95
C VAL A 148 1.12 1.79 21.74
N LYS A 149 0.52 0.61 21.94
CA LYS A 149 1.23 -0.68 21.84
C LYS A 149 0.94 -1.40 20.54
N ASP A 150 -0.34 -1.55 20.24
CA ASP A 150 -0.89 -2.26 19.10
C ASP A 150 -2.28 -1.72 18.76
N LYS A 151 -2.88 -2.21 17.69
CA LYS A 151 -4.22 -1.82 17.23
C LYS A 151 -5.29 -2.01 18.31
N GLN A 152 -5.27 -3.16 18.99
CA GLN A 152 -6.30 -3.45 20.00
C GLN A 152 -6.21 -2.48 21.19
N HIS A 153 -5.00 -2.17 21.63
CA HIS A 153 -4.78 -1.17 22.69
C HIS A 153 -5.17 0.25 22.21
N TYR A 154 -4.87 0.60 20.96
CA TYR A 154 -5.28 1.87 20.36
C TYR A 154 -6.81 2.03 20.37
N GLU A 155 -7.55 1.04 19.91
CA GLU A 155 -9.02 1.03 19.89
C GLU A 155 -9.60 1.07 21.33
N ALA A 156 -9.03 0.30 22.26
CA ALA A 156 -9.48 0.26 23.66
C ALA A 156 -9.30 1.59 24.39
N VAL A 157 -8.22 2.34 24.13
CA VAL A 157 -8.02 3.67 24.71
C VAL A 157 -9.05 4.65 24.15
N LEU A 158 -9.27 4.69 22.85
CA LEU A 158 -10.30 5.55 22.25
C LEU A 158 -11.68 5.29 22.87
N GLU A 159 -12.09 4.01 22.94
CA GLU A 159 -13.37 3.60 23.53
C GLU A 159 -13.49 3.99 25.02
N ALA A 160 -12.39 3.89 25.78
CA ALA A 160 -12.38 4.21 27.21
C ALA A 160 -12.55 5.68 27.53
N PHE A 161 -12.20 6.59 26.59
CA PHE A 161 -12.26 8.02 26.76
C PHE A 161 -13.41 8.71 25.99
N GLU A 162 -14.06 8.01 25.02
CA GLU A 162 -15.19 8.55 24.26
C GLU A 162 -16.37 9.08 25.11
N PRO A 163 -16.69 8.49 26.29
CA PRO A 163 -17.82 8.95 27.13
C PRO A 163 -17.59 10.29 27.86
N TYR A 164 -16.37 10.83 27.85
CA TYR A 164 -16.00 12.04 28.55
C TYR A 164 -15.90 13.21 27.55
#